data_fa0998c731e08bb70caaca1e367001b4
#
_entry.id   fa0998c731e08bb70caaca1e367001b4
#
_cell.length_a   1.000
_cell.length_b   1.000
_cell.length_c   1.000
_cell.angle_alpha   90.00
_cell.angle_beta   90.00
_cell.angle_gamma   90.00
#
_symmetry.space_group_name_H-M   'P 1'
#
loop_
_entity.id
_entity.type
_entity.pdbx_description
1 polymer ?
#
loop_
_entity_poly.entity_id
_entity_poly.type
_entity_poly.pdbx_seq_one_letter_code
_entity_poly.pdbx_strand_id
1 'polypeptide(L)'
;MIRANQEGDRIEFFKMNPDPFLRHTFWTVAIGTTFQWLTTLGIHPGAVQRFVALPTYGKARRAAIFFVFGMGVVKIMTGAIGMLIYAKYKDCDPILANHIDSDRKLVPYYVMDVAAKFPGITGLFISGIVSAALSTMSAQINTVSGTIYEDFIVKMMGIKVSDLTASIIMKSTAVISGFICVILVFVVEKLNGILQMAISLASVTNGALLAVFTLGVCFPWANSRGAMCGMLTSLAVMSWIVSGAQYAIYNKELKFVEKEVSISGCPANTTFNNHTDFSGLNRLNEDVYASPDVLSIYTISYMHYSTIGTMVGIIVGLAVSLLFPVEQNIDPKLLTPFIRYFVYPKYMTETLQNGRTTHNKTETYELVSQDTKL
;
A
#
# COMPACT_ATOMS: atom_id res chain seq x y z
N MET A 1 25.72 10.71 -13.06
CA MET A 1 24.62 9.96 -12.46
C MET A 1 24.41 8.60 -13.14
N ILE A 2 23.95 8.53 -14.39
CA ILE A 2 23.62 7.24 -15.07
C ILE A 2 24.85 6.33 -15.10
N ARG A 3 26.02 6.81 -15.56
CA ARG A 3 27.26 6.03 -15.60
C ARG A 3 27.64 5.43 -14.24
N ALA A 4 27.59 6.22 -13.16
CA ALA A 4 27.91 5.73 -11.82
C ALA A 4 26.96 4.61 -11.35
N ASN A 5 25.66 4.71 -11.70
CA ASN A 5 24.69 3.69 -11.37
C ASN A 5 24.83 2.43 -12.24
N GLN A 6 25.29 2.56 -13.49
CA GLN A 6 25.62 1.41 -14.35
C GLN A 6 26.86 0.69 -13.85
N GLU A 7 27.93 1.41 -13.52
CA GLU A 7 29.17 0.84 -12.97
C GLU A 7 28.94 0.13 -11.62
N GLY A 8 27.97 0.61 -10.81
CA GLY A 8 27.59 -0.01 -9.54
C GLY A 8 26.47 -1.03 -9.63
N ASP A 9 26.10 -1.45 -10.84
CA ASP A 9 25.04 -2.43 -11.11
C ASP A 9 23.71 -2.10 -10.39
N ARG A 10 23.34 -0.78 -10.37
CA ARG A 10 22.11 -0.29 -9.73
C ARG A 10 20.94 -0.15 -10.70
N ILE A 11 21.19 -0.28 -12.02
CA ILE A 11 20.18 -0.12 -13.07
C ILE A 11 19.83 -1.50 -13.64
N GLU A 12 18.97 -2.22 -12.95
CA GLU A 12 18.39 -3.48 -13.38
C GLU A 12 16.89 -3.31 -13.59
N PHE A 13 16.43 -3.03 -14.81
CA PHE A 13 15.01 -2.78 -15.04
C PHE A 13 14.17 -4.04 -15.24
N PHE A 14 14.74 -5.13 -15.79
CA PHE A 14 13.97 -6.29 -16.22
C PHE A 14 14.60 -7.61 -15.78
N LYS A 15 14.71 -7.79 -14.45
CA LYS A 15 15.02 -9.12 -13.90
C LYS A 15 13.78 -9.99 -14.03
N MET A 16 13.65 -10.75 -15.15
CA MET A 16 12.45 -11.52 -15.51
C MET A 16 12.36 -12.88 -14.82
N ASN A 17 13.14 -13.13 -13.77
CA ASN A 17 13.08 -14.37 -13.02
C ASN A 17 11.74 -14.50 -12.28
N PRO A 18 10.93 -15.57 -12.51
CA PRO A 18 9.63 -15.73 -11.87
C PRO A 18 9.70 -16.31 -10.44
N ASP A 19 10.89 -16.53 -9.89
CA ASP A 19 11.06 -17.09 -8.55
C ASP A 19 10.43 -16.16 -7.47
N PRO A 20 9.42 -16.64 -6.71
CA PRO A 20 8.74 -15.83 -5.68
C PRO A 20 9.60 -15.55 -4.45
N PHE A 21 10.73 -16.24 -4.30
CA PHE A 21 11.68 -16.06 -3.21
C PHE A 21 12.68 -14.95 -3.47
N LEU A 22 12.83 -14.51 -4.71
CA LEU A 22 13.64 -13.35 -5.05
C LEU A 22 12.95 -12.06 -4.60
N ARG A 23 13.72 -11.16 -3.99
CA ARG A 23 13.16 -9.98 -3.33
C ARG A 23 12.51 -9.00 -4.30
N HIS A 24 13.19 -8.68 -5.39
CA HIS A 24 12.73 -7.69 -6.38
C HIS A 24 12.99 -8.21 -7.79
N THR A 25 11.99 -8.82 -8.40
CA THR A 25 11.95 -9.16 -9.83
C THR A 25 10.81 -8.40 -10.49
N PHE A 26 10.77 -8.39 -11.81
CA PHE A 26 9.63 -7.81 -12.53
C PHE A 26 8.30 -8.39 -12.04
N TRP A 27 8.23 -9.71 -11.86
CA TRP A 27 7.00 -10.40 -11.45
C TRP A 27 6.62 -10.14 -10.01
N THR A 28 7.58 -10.18 -9.07
CA THR A 28 7.30 -9.90 -7.65
C THR A 28 6.81 -8.47 -7.46
N VAL A 29 7.42 -7.51 -8.16
CA VAL A 29 7.01 -6.11 -8.09
C VAL A 29 5.68 -5.90 -8.80
N ALA A 30 5.51 -6.35 -10.06
CA ALA A 30 4.30 -6.12 -10.83
C ALA A 30 3.07 -6.74 -10.16
N ILE A 31 3.14 -8.02 -9.75
CA ILE A 31 2.02 -8.70 -9.09
C ILE A 31 1.80 -8.13 -7.69
N GLY A 32 2.84 -8.10 -6.86
CA GLY A 32 2.72 -7.68 -5.46
C GLY A 32 2.20 -6.25 -5.31
N THR A 33 2.76 -5.30 -6.07
CA THR A 33 2.31 -3.91 -6.02
C THR A 33 0.89 -3.75 -6.59
N THR A 34 0.48 -4.55 -7.58
CA THR A 34 -0.89 -4.50 -8.10
C THR A 34 -1.89 -4.82 -6.99
N PHE A 35 -1.71 -5.91 -6.26
CA PHE A 35 -2.60 -6.28 -5.15
C PHE A 35 -2.58 -5.23 -4.03
N GLN A 36 -1.41 -4.70 -3.70
CA GLN A 36 -1.28 -3.65 -2.69
C GLN A 36 -2.00 -2.36 -3.10
N TRP A 37 -1.84 -1.92 -4.35
CA TRP A 37 -2.49 -0.70 -4.85
C TRP A 37 -3.98 -0.86 -5.07
N LEU A 38 -4.45 -2.05 -5.45
CA LEU A 38 -5.89 -2.34 -5.49
C LEU A 38 -6.54 -2.13 -4.13
N THR A 39 -5.91 -2.59 -3.05
CA THR A 39 -6.41 -2.35 -1.69
C THR A 39 -6.34 -0.86 -1.34
N THR A 40 -5.20 -0.22 -1.54
CA THR A 40 -4.95 1.15 -1.11
C THR A 40 -5.82 2.17 -1.83
N LEU A 41 -6.11 1.97 -3.12
CA LEU A 41 -6.89 2.93 -3.93
C LEU A 41 -8.34 2.50 -4.13
N GLY A 42 -8.60 1.20 -4.26
CA GLY A 42 -9.92 0.70 -4.59
C GLY A 42 -10.82 0.47 -3.37
N ILE A 43 -10.24 0.18 -2.22
CA ILE A 43 -10.99 -0.27 -1.04
C ILE A 43 -10.79 0.67 0.16
N HIS A 44 -9.59 1.22 0.32
CA HIS A 44 -9.26 2.04 1.50
C HIS A 44 -10.21 3.24 1.64
N PRO A 45 -10.93 3.39 2.78
CA PRO A 45 -11.96 4.41 2.95
C PRO A 45 -11.47 5.83 2.66
N GLY A 46 -10.25 6.18 3.06
CA GLY A 46 -9.66 7.50 2.83
C GLY A 46 -9.44 7.86 1.35
N ALA A 47 -9.25 6.86 0.47
CA ALA A 47 -9.17 7.07 -0.97
C ALA A 47 -10.57 7.10 -1.60
N VAL A 48 -11.42 6.12 -1.26
CA VAL A 48 -12.78 5.99 -1.81
C VAL A 48 -13.62 7.23 -1.51
N GLN A 49 -13.60 7.74 -0.27
CA GLN A 49 -14.33 8.94 0.13
C GLN A 49 -14.00 10.16 -0.73
N ARG A 50 -12.73 10.33 -1.13
CA ARG A 50 -12.30 11.45 -1.99
C ARG A 50 -12.87 11.37 -3.41
N PHE A 51 -13.01 10.16 -3.98
CA PHE A 51 -13.61 9.97 -5.29
C PHE A 51 -15.13 10.07 -5.26
N VAL A 52 -15.76 9.52 -4.21
CA VAL A 52 -17.23 9.57 -4.02
C VAL A 52 -17.73 10.99 -3.71
N ALA A 53 -16.91 11.83 -3.09
CA ALA A 53 -17.23 13.23 -2.82
C ALA A 53 -17.35 14.09 -4.10
N LEU A 54 -16.92 13.58 -5.26
CA LEU A 54 -17.03 14.32 -6.52
C LEU A 54 -18.44 14.24 -7.09
N PRO A 55 -18.99 15.36 -7.61
CA PRO A 55 -20.42 15.49 -7.95
C PRO A 55 -20.86 14.64 -9.14
N THR A 56 -19.94 14.19 -10.00
CA THR A 56 -20.27 13.38 -11.19
C THR A 56 -19.22 12.31 -11.45
N TYR A 57 -19.68 11.16 -11.97
CA TYR A 57 -18.80 10.04 -12.36
C TYR A 57 -17.70 10.47 -13.34
N GLY A 58 -18.02 11.35 -14.30
CA GLY A 58 -17.02 11.87 -15.26
C GLY A 58 -15.91 12.68 -14.59
N LYS A 59 -16.21 13.43 -13.53
CA LYS A 59 -15.20 14.15 -12.74
C LYS A 59 -14.36 13.19 -11.92
N ALA A 60 -14.98 12.19 -11.29
CA ALA A 60 -14.28 11.16 -10.53
C ALA A 60 -13.30 10.37 -11.43
N ARG A 61 -13.74 9.96 -12.63
CA ARG A 61 -12.88 9.27 -13.61
C ARG A 61 -11.68 10.13 -14.05
N ARG A 62 -11.91 11.40 -14.36
CA ARG A 62 -10.82 12.32 -14.72
C ARG A 62 -9.83 12.49 -13.56
N ALA A 63 -10.33 12.70 -12.34
CA ALA A 63 -9.49 12.79 -11.16
C ALA A 63 -8.64 11.53 -10.95
N ALA A 64 -9.20 10.33 -11.14
CA ALA A 64 -8.46 9.07 -11.06
C ALA A 64 -7.35 8.98 -12.12
N ILE A 65 -7.60 9.39 -13.36
CA ILE A 65 -6.60 9.41 -14.44
C ILE A 65 -5.45 10.36 -14.08
N PHE A 66 -5.77 11.60 -13.65
CA PHE A 66 -4.75 12.55 -13.20
C PHE A 66 -3.94 12.06 -12.01
N PHE A 67 -4.60 11.38 -11.08
CA PHE A 67 -3.93 10.76 -9.94
C PHE A 67 -2.91 9.70 -10.38
N VAL A 68 -3.30 8.78 -11.26
CA VAL A 68 -2.40 7.73 -11.77
C VAL A 68 -1.18 8.33 -12.48
N PHE A 69 -1.41 9.32 -13.35
CA PHE A 69 -0.32 10.02 -14.04
C PHE A 69 0.60 10.75 -13.05
N GLY A 70 0.03 11.51 -12.12
CA GLY A 70 0.79 12.23 -11.08
C GLY A 70 1.62 11.29 -10.21
N MET A 71 1.04 10.15 -9.81
CA MET A 71 1.79 9.13 -9.07
C MET A 71 2.94 8.55 -9.87
N GLY A 72 2.76 8.33 -11.17
CA GLY A 72 3.84 7.89 -12.06
C GLY A 72 5.00 8.90 -12.08
N VAL A 73 4.71 10.17 -12.25
CA VAL A 73 5.73 11.24 -12.22
C VAL A 73 6.46 11.27 -10.88
N VAL A 74 5.74 11.23 -9.76
CA VAL A 74 6.36 11.23 -8.42
C VAL A 74 7.26 10.00 -8.23
N LYS A 75 6.86 8.81 -8.70
CA LYS A 75 7.69 7.60 -8.61
C LYS A 75 8.97 7.71 -9.44
N ILE A 76 8.89 8.27 -10.63
CA ILE A 76 10.08 8.53 -11.47
C ILE A 76 11.02 9.53 -10.77
N MET A 77 10.48 10.61 -10.22
CA MET A 77 11.28 11.61 -9.50
C MET A 77 11.97 11.02 -8.26
N THR A 78 11.25 10.21 -7.47
CA THR A 78 11.85 9.55 -6.29
C THR A 78 12.93 8.55 -6.67
N GLY A 79 12.75 7.80 -7.76
CA GLY A 79 13.79 6.93 -8.32
C GLY A 79 15.03 7.72 -8.78
N ALA A 80 14.82 8.84 -9.45
CA ALA A 80 15.92 9.73 -9.87
C ALA A 80 16.71 10.30 -8.68
N ILE A 81 16.03 10.68 -7.59
CA ILE A 81 16.67 11.12 -6.35
C ILE A 81 17.54 10.00 -5.76
N GLY A 82 17.05 8.76 -5.71
CA GLY A 82 17.83 7.61 -5.24
C GLY A 82 19.10 7.40 -6.08
N MET A 83 19.00 7.50 -7.41
CA MET A 83 20.16 7.41 -8.30
C MET A 83 21.17 8.57 -8.12
N LEU A 84 20.69 9.78 -7.81
CA LEU A 84 21.54 10.93 -7.50
C LEU A 84 22.31 10.73 -6.19
N ILE A 85 21.65 10.25 -5.15
CA ILE A 85 22.25 9.95 -3.85
C ILE A 85 23.36 8.91 -4.00
N TYR A 86 23.06 7.80 -4.70
CA TYR A 86 24.06 6.78 -4.97
C TYR A 86 25.25 7.32 -5.75
N ALA A 87 25.02 8.10 -6.81
CA ALA A 87 26.09 8.70 -7.60
C ALA A 87 26.98 9.67 -6.81
N LYS A 88 26.44 10.32 -5.78
CA LYS A 88 27.18 11.22 -4.88
C LYS A 88 28.05 10.44 -3.89
N TYR A 89 27.53 9.36 -3.33
CA TYR A 89 28.18 8.58 -2.27
C TYR A 89 28.75 7.23 -2.75
N LYS A 90 28.92 7.07 -4.07
CA LYS A 90 29.45 5.86 -4.69
C LYS A 90 30.76 5.38 -4.07
N ASP A 91 31.68 6.31 -3.81
CA ASP A 91 33.02 6.01 -3.36
C ASP A 91 33.18 6.03 -1.83
N CYS A 92 32.24 6.64 -1.11
CA CYS A 92 32.23 6.69 0.34
C CYS A 92 30.79 6.64 0.88
N ASP A 93 30.36 5.47 1.33
CA ASP A 93 29.03 5.26 1.90
C ASP A 93 28.91 5.92 3.28
N PRO A 94 27.93 6.82 3.51
CA PRO A 94 27.78 7.55 4.76
C PRO A 94 27.43 6.67 5.96
N ILE A 95 26.81 5.51 5.74
CA ILE A 95 26.43 4.57 6.81
C ILE A 95 27.68 3.81 7.26
N LEU A 96 28.43 3.24 6.31
CA LEU A 96 29.66 2.53 6.63
C LEU A 96 30.72 3.47 7.21
N ALA A 97 30.73 4.73 6.80
CA ALA A 97 31.62 5.77 7.31
C ALA A 97 31.18 6.36 8.66
N ASN A 98 30.14 5.83 9.30
CA ASN A 98 29.58 6.31 10.57
C ASN A 98 29.16 7.79 10.58
N HIS A 99 28.89 8.38 9.42
CA HIS A 99 28.35 9.74 9.35
C HIS A 99 26.86 9.75 9.73
N ILE A 100 26.17 8.66 9.44
CA ILE A 100 24.77 8.41 9.83
C ILE A 100 24.64 6.97 10.31
N ASP A 101 23.74 6.75 11.25
CA ASP A 101 23.50 5.45 11.91
C ASP A 101 22.38 4.63 11.26
N SER A 102 21.67 5.20 10.27
CA SER A 102 20.51 4.56 9.66
C SER A 102 20.26 5.08 8.25
N ASP A 103 19.80 4.18 7.37
CA ASP A 103 19.34 4.45 6.01
C ASP A 103 18.25 5.54 5.93
N ARG A 104 17.42 5.66 6.97
CA ARG A 104 16.37 6.69 7.10
C ARG A 104 16.91 8.11 7.09
N LYS A 105 18.12 8.31 7.56
CA LYS A 105 18.80 9.62 7.63
C LYS A 105 19.50 9.99 6.32
N LEU A 106 19.57 9.07 5.34
CA LEU A 106 20.34 9.27 4.11
C LEU A 106 19.82 10.43 3.26
N VAL A 107 18.51 10.56 3.06
CA VAL A 107 17.92 11.65 2.27
C VAL A 107 18.08 13.00 2.96
N PRO A 108 17.74 13.17 4.25
CA PRO A 108 18.06 14.41 4.98
C PRO A 108 19.54 14.77 4.97
N TYR A 109 20.43 13.80 5.16
CA TYR A 109 21.87 13.99 5.11
C TYR A 109 22.32 14.49 3.74
N TYR A 110 21.85 13.87 2.65
CA TYR A 110 22.14 14.29 1.29
C TYR A 110 21.70 15.75 1.04
N VAL A 111 20.49 16.12 1.48
CA VAL A 111 19.99 17.49 1.32
C VAL A 111 20.82 18.47 2.13
N MET A 112 21.22 18.13 3.35
CA MET A 112 22.09 18.99 4.16
C MET A 112 23.47 19.18 3.52
N ASP A 113 24.06 18.12 2.97
CA ASP A 113 25.35 18.16 2.31
C ASP A 113 25.33 19.01 1.02
N VAL A 114 24.32 18.82 0.18
CA VAL A 114 24.19 19.56 -1.10
C VAL A 114 23.72 21.01 -0.87
N ALA A 115 22.81 21.21 0.05
CA ALA A 115 22.20 22.52 0.32
C ALA A 115 23.00 23.38 1.30
N ALA A 116 24.11 22.89 1.86
CA ALA A 116 24.93 23.63 2.82
C ALA A 116 25.37 25.03 2.31
N LYS A 117 25.53 25.17 0.99
CA LYS A 117 25.93 26.43 0.34
C LYS A 117 24.78 27.43 0.17
N PHE A 118 23.53 27.00 0.34
CA PHE A 118 22.34 27.80 0.08
C PHE A 118 21.48 27.90 1.35
N PRO A 119 21.57 29.03 2.08
CA PRO A 119 20.79 29.20 3.30
C PRO A 119 19.28 29.13 3.00
N GLY A 120 18.54 28.41 3.84
CA GLY A 120 17.09 28.25 3.72
C GLY A 120 16.60 27.01 2.97
N ILE A 121 17.38 26.40 2.07
CA ILE A 121 16.92 25.20 1.33
C ILE A 121 16.66 24.01 2.25
N THR A 122 17.50 23.78 3.25
CA THR A 122 17.26 22.73 4.26
C THR A 122 15.97 22.94 5.03
N GLY A 123 15.67 24.20 5.43
CA GLY A 123 14.39 24.53 6.06
C GLY A 123 13.18 24.29 5.16
N LEU A 124 13.30 24.66 3.89
CA LEU A 124 12.26 24.42 2.88
C LEU A 124 12.01 22.90 2.69
N PHE A 125 13.05 22.10 2.64
CA PHE A 125 12.96 20.64 2.55
C PHE A 125 12.25 20.04 3.78
N ILE A 126 12.66 20.42 4.98
CA ILE A 126 12.03 19.95 6.22
C ILE A 126 10.57 20.36 6.29
N SER A 127 10.24 21.61 5.94
CA SER A 127 8.86 22.10 5.93
C SER A 127 8.00 21.32 4.90
N GLY A 128 8.57 20.96 3.75
CA GLY A 128 7.92 20.12 2.75
C GLY A 128 7.58 18.72 3.28
N ILE A 129 8.54 18.06 3.95
CA ILE A 129 8.30 16.74 4.58
C ILE A 129 7.22 16.83 5.66
N VAL A 130 7.32 17.81 6.54
CA VAL A 130 6.32 18.01 7.61
C VAL A 130 4.93 18.28 7.04
N SER A 131 4.82 19.12 6.01
CA SER A 131 3.54 19.39 5.34
C SER A 131 2.94 18.13 4.70
N ALA A 132 3.75 17.33 4.02
CA ALA A 132 3.31 16.07 3.41
C ALA A 132 2.83 15.07 4.48
N ALA A 133 3.57 14.93 5.59
CA ALA A 133 3.22 14.07 6.70
C ALA A 133 1.92 14.51 7.37
N LEU A 134 1.78 15.80 7.69
CA LEU A 134 0.57 16.37 8.31
C LEU A 134 -0.67 16.21 7.43
N SER A 135 -0.54 16.45 6.12
CA SER A 135 -1.64 16.26 5.16
C SER A 135 -2.15 14.83 5.17
N THR A 136 -1.25 13.84 5.15
CA THR A 136 -1.62 12.43 5.17
C THR A 136 -2.20 12.02 6.52
N MET A 137 -1.52 12.37 7.61
CA MET A 137 -1.93 12.02 8.97
C MET A 137 -3.30 12.59 9.33
N SER A 138 -3.55 13.87 9.00
CA SER A 138 -4.85 14.51 9.21
C SER A 138 -5.97 13.78 8.47
N ALA A 139 -5.75 13.39 7.20
CA ALA A 139 -6.74 12.66 6.42
C ALA A 139 -7.03 11.28 7.02
N GLN A 140 -6.00 10.55 7.49
CA GLN A 140 -6.17 9.23 8.09
C GLN A 140 -6.92 9.31 9.43
N ILE A 141 -6.54 10.21 10.31
CA ILE A 141 -7.21 10.43 11.61
C ILE A 141 -8.69 10.79 11.39
N ASN A 142 -8.98 11.66 10.42
CA ASN A 142 -10.35 12.03 10.09
C ASN A 142 -11.16 10.83 9.56
N THR A 143 -10.56 10.00 8.70
CA THR A 143 -11.19 8.77 8.22
C THR A 143 -11.48 7.79 9.37
N VAL A 144 -10.51 7.56 10.26
CA VAL A 144 -10.68 6.68 11.42
C VAL A 144 -11.79 7.18 12.35
N SER A 145 -11.80 8.48 12.67
CA SER A 145 -12.85 9.04 13.54
C SER A 145 -14.24 8.97 12.91
N GLY A 146 -14.35 9.21 11.61
CA GLY A 146 -15.61 9.03 10.88
C GLY A 146 -16.09 7.59 10.85
N THR A 147 -15.19 6.64 10.61
CA THR A 147 -15.52 5.20 10.61
C THR A 147 -15.95 4.72 12.00
N ILE A 148 -15.25 5.11 13.05
CA ILE A 148 -15.63 4.76 14.43
C ILE A 148 -17.01 5.31 14.76
N TYR A 149 -17.30 6.53 14.39
CA TYR A 149 -18.60 7.13 14.64
C TYR A 149 -19.71 6.41 13.85
N GLU A 150 -19.57 6.31 12.53
CA GLU A 150 -20.63 5.80 11.66
C GLU A 150 -20.86 4.29 11.83
N ASP A 151 -19.77 3.49 11.82
CA ASP A 151 -19.90 2.04 11.80
C ASP A 151 -20.11 1.43 13.19
N PHE A 152 -19.39 1.95 14.23
CA PHE A 152 -19.54 1.39 15.57
C PHE A 152 -20.67 2.06 16.36
N ILE A 153 -20.76 3.39 16.39
CA ILE A 153 -21.74 4.07 17.25
C ILE A 153 -23.11 4.07 16.59
N VAL A 154 -23.22 4.50 15.34
CA VAL A 154 -24.52 4.63 14.67
C VAL A 154 -25.05 3.26 14.22
N LYS A 155 -24.26 2.49 13.46
CA LYS A 155 -24.76 1.22 12.86
C LYS A 155 -24.76 0.06 13.85
N MET A 156 -23.66 -0.17 14.60
CA MET A 156 -23.54 -1.33 15.47
C MET A 156 -24.27 -1.12 16.79
N MET A 157 -24.15 0.04 17.43
CA MET A 157 -24.82 0.35 18.70
C MET A 157 -26.23 0.93 18.52
N GLY A 158 -26.61 1.34 17.31
CA GLY A 158 -27.94 1.90 16.99
C GLY A 158 -28.21 3.28 17.64
N ILE A 159 -27.17 3.96 18.13
CA ILE A 159 -27.32 5.20 18.88
C ILE A 159 -27.40 6.38 17.89
N LYS A 160 -28.54 7.03 17.84
CA LYS A 160 -28.73 8.30 17.12
C LYS A 160 -28.48 9.44 18.09
N VAL A 161 -27.45 10.25 17.84
CA VAL A 161 -27.10 11.42 18.64
C VAL A 161 -27.34 12.70 17.84
N SER A 162 -27.42 13.84 18.55
CA SER A 162 -27.49 15.14 17.87
C SER A 162 -26.19 15.47 17.12
N ASP A 163 -26.25 16.33 16.11
CA ASP A 163 -25.08 16.73 15.31
C ASP A 163 -23.93 17.30 16.15
N LEU A 164 -24.26 18.00 17.22
CA LEU A 164 -23.28 18.55 18.15
C LEU A 164 -22.55 17.44 18.91
N THR A 165 -23.27 16.44 19.41
CA THR A 165 -22.69 15.28 20.09
C THR A 165 -21.86 14.44 19.13
N ALA A 166 -22.34 14.23 17.90
CA ALA A 166 -21.59 13.55 16.83
C ALA A 166 -20.24 14.23 16.57
N SER A 167 -20.25 15.55 16.44
CA SER A 167 -19.02 16.34 16.25
C SER A 167 -18.05 16.22 17.44
N ILE A 168 -18.55 16.22 18.67
CA ILE A 168 -17.72 16.03 19.87
C ILE A 168 -17.09 14.63 19.88
N ILE A 169 -17.86 13.60 19.60
CA ILE A 169 -17.37 12.22 19.54
C ILE A 169 -16.27 12.08 18.49
N MET A 170 -16.49 12.58 17.27
CA MET A 170 -15.48 12.49 16.20
C MET A 170 -14.21 13.26 16.57
N LYS A 171 -14.31 14.46 17.16
CA LYS A 171 -13.15 15.24 17.63
C LYS A 171 -12.40 14.53 18.75
N SER A 172 -13.12 13.97 19.73
CA SER A 172 -12.50 13.22 20.84
C SER A 172 -11.76 11.99 20.32
N THR A 173 -12.35 11.23 19.39
CA THR A 173 -11.72 10.09 18.74
C THR A 173 -10.47 10.50 17.96
N ALA A 174 -10.49 11.63 17.26
CA ALA A 174 -9.34 12.16 16.56
C ALA A 174 -8.19 12.53 17.53
N VAL A 175 -8.49 13.16 18.66
CA VAL A 175 -7.49 13.50 19.70
C VAL A 175 -6.90 12.25 20.31
N ILE A 176 -7.72 11.27 20.69
CA ILE A 176 -7.25 9.99 21.26
C ILE A 176 -6.38 9.25 20.25
N SER A 177 -6.80 9.15 18.99
CA SER A 177 -6.01 8.51 17.93
C SER A 177 -4.68 9.21 17.71
N GLY A 178 -4.66 10.54 17.71
CA GLY A 178 -3.43 11.33 17.62
C GLY A 178 -2.47 11.07 18.78
N PHE A 179 -3.00 10.99 20.00
CA PHE A 179 -2.20 10.68 21.19
C PHE A 179 -1.59 9.27 21.13
N ILE A 180 -2.38 8.28 20.69
CA ILE A 180 -1.89 6.92 20.45
C ILE A 180 -0.76 6.92 19.43
N CYS A 181 -0.91 7.67 18.32
CA CYS A 181 0.14 7.80 17.31
C CYS A 181 1.44 8.36 17.90
N VAL A 182 1.37 9.37 18.76
CA VAL A 182 2.56 9.93 19.43
C VAL A 182 3.25 8.89 20.32
N ILE A 183 2.50 8.13 21.10
CA ILE A 183 3.06 7.04 21.91
C ILE A 183 3.75 6.00 21.03
N LEU A 184 3.11 5.61 19.93
CA LEU A 184 3.67 4.62 18.99
C LEU A 184 4.99 5.09 18.36
N VAL A 185 5.22 6.39 18.17
CA VAL A 185 6.52 6.90 17.66
C VAL A 185 7.67 6.47 18.54
N PHE A 186 7.54 6.58 19.86
CA PHE A 186 8.61 6.15 20.81
C PHE A 186 8.88 4.65 20.79
N VAL A 187 7.86 3.85 20.47
CA VAL A 187 8.02 2.38 20.32
C VAL A 187 8.74 2.08 19.01
N VAL A 188 8.31 2.70 17.93
CA VAL A 188 8.81 2.46 16.57
C VAL A 188 10.24 2.98 16.38
N GLU A 189 10.63 4.03 17.10
CA GLU A 189 11.99 4.60 17.03
C GLU A 189 13.08 3.57 17.36
N LYS A 190 12.78 2.63 18.25
CA LYS A 190 13.70 1.57 18.67
C LYS A 190 13.81 0.38 17.71
N LEU A 191 12.96 0.35 16.67
CA LEU A 191 12.92 -0.77 15.71
C LEU A 191 13.79 -0.47 14.48
N ASN A 192 14.66 -1.41 14.11
CA ASN A 192 15.41 -1.34 12.85
C ASN A 192 14.56 -1.87 11.68
N GLY A 193 14.81 -1.38 10.46
CA GLY A 193 14.08 -1.85 9.27
C GLY A 193 12.60 -1.46 9.22
N ILE A 194 12.22 -0.30 9.76
CA ILE A 194 10.83 0.16 9.92
C ILE A 194 10.02 0.11 8.63
N LEU A 195 10.59 0.47 7.49
CA LEU A 195 9.86 0.47 6.22
C LEU A 195 9.40 -0.93 5.82
N GLN A 196 10.30 -1.91 5.90
CA GLN A 196 9.98 -3.30 5.57
C GLN A 196 8.94 -3.87 6.55
N MET A 197 9.11 -3.59 7.85
CA MET A 197 8.18 -4.03 8.88
C MET A 197 6.80 -3.39 8.69
N ALA A 198 6.72 -2.09 8.41
CA ALA A 198 5.47 -1.38 8.17
C ALA A 198 4.73 -1.93 6.93
N ILE A 199 5.45 -2.18 5.83
CA ILE A 199 4.87 -2.77 4.62
C ILE A 199 4.38 -4.20 4.91
N SER A 200 5.16 -4.99 5.65
CA SER A 200 4.79 -6.36 6.00
C SER A 200 3.54 -6.41 6.87
N LEU A 201 3.45 -5.58 7.90
CA LEU A 201 2.27 -5.48 8.78
C LEU A 201 1.04 -4.97 8.02
N ALA A 202 1.21 -3.94 7.18
CA ALA A 202 0.11 -3.46 6.33
C ALA A 202 -0.38 -4.54 5.37
N SER A 203 0.49 -5.38 4.85
CA SER A 203 0.13 -6.45 3.91
C SER A 203 -0.73 -7.54 4.53
N VAL A 204 -0.61 -7.80 5.84
CA VAL A 204 -1.47 -8.74 6.58
C VAL A 204 -2.93 -8.31 6.49
N THR A 205 -3.21 -7.04 6.79
CA THR A 205 -4.58 -6.50 6.75
C THR A 205 -5.07 -6.25 5.32
N ASN A 206 -4.20 -5.74 4.44
CA ASN A 206 -4.55 -5.44 3.06
C ASN A 206 -4.98 -6.68 2.28
N GLY A 207 -4.29 -7.81 2.46
CA GLY A 207 -4.66 -9.07 1.81
C GLY A 207 -6.04 -9.57 2.22
N ALA A 208 -6.31 -9.57 3.53
CA ALA A 208 -7.60 -9.99 4.08
C ALA A 208 -8.75 -9.07 3.62
N LEU A 209 -8.56 -7.76 3.64
CA LEU A 209 -9.55 -6.79 3.16
C LEU A 209 -9.84 -6.97 1.68
N LEU A 210 -8.81 -7.10 0.85
CA LEU A 210 -8.98 -7.30 -0.59
C LEU A 210 -9.72 -8.60 -0.89
N ALA A 211 -9.47 -9.66 -0.13
CA ALA A 211 -10.20 -10.92 -0.26
C ALA A 211 -11.70 -10.75 -0.03
N VAL A 212 -12.09 -10.09 1.08
CA VAL A 212 -13.51 -9.85 1.40
C VAL A 212 -14.20 -9.03 0.32
N PHE A 213 -13.59 -7.93 -0.11
CA PHE A 213 -14.17 -7.10 -1.16
C PHE A 213 -14.25 -7.83 -2.50
N THR A 214 -13.21 -8.59 -2.86
CA THR A 214 -13.23 -9.39 -4.09
C THR A 214 -14.32 -10.45 -4.05
N LEU A 215 -14.50 -11.15 -2.92
CA LEU A 215 -15.61 -12.08 -2.72
C LEU A 215 -16.97 -11.42 -2.92
N GLY A 216 -17.19 -10.26 -2.32
CA GLY A 216 -18.48 -9.57 -2.41
C GLY A 216 -18.79 -9.00 -3.79
N VAL A 217 -17.77 -8.54 -4.54
CA VAL A 217 -17.99 -7.83 -5.82
C VAL A 217 -17.86 -8.75 -7.03
N CYS A 218 -17.08 -9.85 -6.92
CA CYS A 218 -16.81 -10.76 -8.03
C CYS A 218 -17.56 -12.10 -7.93
N PHE A 219 -17.98 -12.53 -6.73
CA PHE A 219 -18.55 -13.86 -6.55
C PHE A 219 -19.97 -13.79 -5.96
N PRO A 220 -21.01 -13.88 -6.80
CA PRO A 220 -22.41 -13.77 -6.36
C PRO A 220 -22.86 -14.84 -5.35
N TRP A 221 -22.20 -15.99 -5.36
CA TRP A 221 -22.46 -17.10 -4.43
C TRP A 221 -21.69 -17.01 -3.10
N ALA A 222 -20.82 -16.02 -2.95
CA ALA A 222 -20.12 -15.78 -1.69
C ALA A 222 -21.08 -15.25 -0.64
N ASN A 223 -21.04 -15.82 0.57
CA ASN A 223 -21.91 -15.41 1.67
C ASN A 223 -21.11 -14.80 2.84
N SER A 224 -21.81 -14.17 3.78
CA SER A 224 -21.20 -13.49 4.93
C SER A 224 -20.36 -14.43 5.80
N ARG A 225 -20.78 -15.70 5.98
CA ARG A 225 -20.02 -16.68 6.76
C ARG A 225 -18.71 -17.03 6.09
N GLY A 226 -18.74 -17.28 4.76
CA GLY A 226 -17.55 -17.54 3.98
C GLY A 226 -16.58 -16.35 3.96
N ALA A 227 -17.09 -15.14 3.76
CA ALA A 227 -16.29 -13.94 3.78
C ALA A 227 -15.59 -13.73 5.14
N MET A 228 -16.30 -13.94 6.25
CA MET A 228 -15.74 -13.84 7.59
C MET A 228 -14.67 -14.91 7.87
N CYS A 229 -14.96 -16.19 7.54
CA CYS A 229 -13.97 -17.27 7.67
C CYS A 229 -12.72 -17.02 6.80
N GLY A 230 -12.92 -16.59 5.54
CA GLY A 230 -11.83 -16.26 4.65
C GLY A 230 -10.96 -15.12 5.17
N MET A 231 -11.58 -14.06 5.69
CA MET A 231 -10.87 -12.94 6.31
C MET A 231 -10.04 -13.38 7.52
N LEU A 232 -10.67 -14.10 8.47
CA LEU A 232 -10.00 -14.54 9.70
C LEU A 232 -8.84 -15.50 9.39
N THR A 233 -9.03 -16.43 8.46
CA THR A 233 -7.99 -17.36 8.03
C THR A 233 -6.85 -16.63 7.34
N SER A 234 -7.14 -15.67 6.46
CA SER A 234 -6.13 -14.84 5.81
C SER A 234 -5.32 -14.05 6.84
N LEU A 235 -5.97 -13.40 7.80
CA LEU A 235 -5.30 -12.70 8.89
C LEU A 235 -4.41 -13.63 9.71
N ALA A 236 -4.90 -14.82 10.10
CA ALA A 236 -4.14 -15.78 10.90
C ALA A 236 -2.90 -16.29 10.15
N VAL A 237 -3.07 -16.75 8.91
CA VAL A 237 -1.99 -17.27 8.07
C VAL A 237 -0.94 -16.20 7.80
N MET A 238 -1.36 -15.00 7.41
CA MET A 238 -0.42 -13.93 7.12
C MET A 238 0.28 -13.40 8.37
N SER A 239 -0.41 -13.32 9.50
CA SER A 239 0.21 -12.97 10.79
C SER A 239 1.29 -13.99 11.18
N TRP A 240 1.02 -15.29 10.98
CA TRP A 240 2.00 -16.34 11.22
C TRP A 240 3.23 -16.21 10.31
N ILE A 241 3.04 -16.06 9.00
CA ILE A 241 4.14 -15.93 8.04
C ILE A 241 4.98 -14.68 8.35
N VAL A 242 4.32 -13.52 8.51
CA VAL A 242 5.02 -12.24 8.75
C VAL A 242 5.75 -12.25 10.09
N SER A 243 5.12 -12.77 11.16
CA SER A 243 5.77 -12.85 12.47
C SER A 243 6.96 -13.79 12.44
N GLY A 244 6.85 -14.95 11.77
CA GLY A 244 7.96 -15.90 11.61
C GLY A 244 9.13 -15.30 10.79
N ALA A 245 8.84 -14.61 9.69
CA ALA A 245 9.85 -13.92 8.90
C ALA A 245 10.55 -12.80 9.68
N GLN A 246 9.79 -11.98 10.43
CA GLN A 246 10.38 -10.92 11.26
C GLN A 246 11.20 -11.47 12.44
N TYR A 247 10.76 -12.56 13.03
CA TYR A 247 11.51 -13.25 14.08
C TYR A 247 12.86 -13.79 13.57
N ALA A 248 12.86 -14.45 12.38
CA ALA A 248 14.07 -14.95 11.75
C ALA A 248 15.05 -13.81 11.36
N ILE A 249 14.52 -12.65 10.89
CA ILE A 249 15.33 -11.47 10.60
C ILE A 249 15.93 -10.90 11.89
N TYR A 250 15.14 -10.80 12.96
CA TYR A 250 15.59 -10.27 14.25
C TYR A 250 16.71 -11.12 14.86
N ASN A 251 16.57 -12.45 14.81
CA ASN A 251 17.59 -13.40 15.29
C ASN A 251 18.80 -13.52 14.34
N LYS A 252 18.82 -12.79 13.23
CA LYS A 252 19.85 -12.88 12.19
C LYS A 252 19.95 -14.25 11.49
N GLU A 253 18.90 -15.06 11.59
CA GLU A 253 18.77 -16.36 10.91
C GLU A 253 18.35 -16.21 9.44
N LEU A 254 17.81 -15.06 9.05
CA LEU A 254 17.43 -14.67 7.70
C LEU A 254 18.05 -13.33 7.35
N LYS A 255 18.87 -13.29 6.32
CA LYS A 255 19.50 -12.07 5.80
C LYS A 255 19.28 -11.94 4.31
N PHE A 256 19.06 -10.72 3.87
CA PHE A 256 19.00 -10.38 2.47
C PHE A 256 20.34 -9.84 2.01
N VAL A 257 20.74 -10.20 0.79
CA VAL A 257 21.95 -9.68 0.17
C VAL A 257 21.74 -8.21 -0.16
N GLU A 258 22.61 -7.38 0.36
CA GLU A 258 22.65 -5.96 0.01
C GLU A 258 23.65 -5.77 -1.13
N LYS A 259 23.35 -4.82 -2.03
CA LYS A 259 24.30 -4.48 -3.10
C LYS A 259 25.55 -3.86 -2.50
N GLU A 260 26.70 -4.19 -3.05
CA GLU A 260 28.00 -3.71 -2.58
C GLU A 260 28.07 -2.18 -2.56
N VAL A 261 28.63 -1.66 -1.47
CA VAL A 261 28.92 -0.24 -1.25
C VAL A 261 30.40 -0.06 -1.00
N SER A 262 30.97 1.09 -1.41
CA SER A 262 32.39 1.33 -1.32
C SER A 262 32.73 2.32 -0.20
N ILE A 263 33.92 2.13 0.36
CA ILE A 263 34.54 3.03 1.32
C ILE A 263 35.89 3.55 0.81
N SER A 264 36.27 3.22 -0.42
CA SER A 264 37.60 3.49 -0.97
C SER A 264 37.95 4.99 -1.09
N GLY A 265 36.92 5.84 -1.21
CA GLY A 265 37.09 7.30 -1.29
C GLY A 265 36.84 8.02 0.03
N CYS A 266 36.66 7.32 1.14
CA CYS A 266 36.48 7.96 2.44
C CYS A 266 37.79 8.53 3.00
N PRO A 267 37.74 9.62 3.81
CA PRO A 267 38.89 10.15 4.51
C PRO A 267 39.57 9.10 5.39
N ALA A 268 40.91 9.13 5.48
CA ALA A 268 41.74 8.13 6.16
C ALA A 268 41.43 7.93 7.68
N ASN A 269 40.76 8.86 8.32
CA ASN A 269 40.40 8.81 9.74
C ASN A 269 38.98 8.30 10.02
N THR A 270 38.29 7.69 9.04
CA THR A 270 36.92 7.16 9.21
C THR A 270 36.94 5.83 9.92
N THR A 271 36.16 5.68 10.99
CA THR A 271 35.89 4.36 11.64
C THR A 271 34.86 3.61 10.82
N PHE A 272 35.17 2.38 10.42
CA PHE A 272 34.29 1.58 9.57
C PHE A 272 33.49 0.58 10.36
N ASN A 273 32.20 0.44 10.04
CA ASN A 273 31.36 -0.62 10.54
C ASN A 273 31.30 -1.77 9.54
N ASN A 274 31.85 -2.93 9.92
CA ASN A 274 31.68 -4.17 9.16
C ASN A 274 30.33 -4.80 9.49
N HIS A 275 29.32 -4.61 8.65
CA HIS A 275 27.97 -5.11 8.88
C HIS A 275 27.64 -6.44 8.18
N THR A 276 28.56 -7.03 7.42
CA THR A 276 28.29 -8.25 6.63
C THR A 276 28.90 -9.49 7.25
N ASP A 277 28.33 -9.95 8.36
CA ASP A 277 28.62 -11.28 8.88
C ASP A 277 27.51 -12.27 8.44
N PHE A 278 27.87 -13.20 7.55
CA PHE A 278 27.01 -14.28 7.07
C PHE A 278 27.41 -15.64 7.67
N SER A 279 28.20 -15.64 8.73
CA SER A 279 28.64 -16.88 9.39
C SER A 279 27.45 -17.71 9.86
N GLY A 280 27.43 -18.98 9.52
CA GLY A 280 26.37 -19.91 9.88
C GLY A 280 25.10 -19.88 9.01
N LEU A 281 25.06 -19.08 7.93
CA LEU A 281 23.92 -19.03 7.02
C LEU A 281 24.25 -19.69 5.68
N ASN A 282 23.30 -20.45 5.13
CA ASN A 282 23.38 -21.05 3.81
C ASN A 282 22.78 -20.09 2.77
N ARG A 283 23.40 -19.99 1.61
CA ARG A 283 22.85 -19.24 0.49
C ARG A 283 21.72 -20.04 -0.13
N LEU A 284 20.48 -19.53 -0.05
CA LEU A 284 19.30 -20.17 -0.65
C LEU A 284 19.13 -19.76 -2.13
N ASN A 285 19.38 -18.50 -2.43
CA ASN A 285 19.33 -17.96 -3.80
C ASN A 285 20.23 -16.73 -3.92
N GLU A 286 20.16 -15.99 -5.04
CA GLU A 286 20.98 -14.80 -5.29
C GLU A 286 20.80 -13.69 -4.24
N ASP A 287 19.58 -13.58 -3.67
CA ASP A 287 19.19 -12.46 -2.82
C ASP A 287 19.05 -12.84 -1.32
N VAL A 288 19.14 -14.13 -0.94
CA VAL A 288 18.74 -14.60 0.39
C VAL A 288 19.72 -15.59 0.98
N TYR A 289 20.14 -15.33 2.22
CA TYR A 289 20.84 -16.25 3.09
C TYR A 289 19.94 -16.61 4.27
N ALA A 290 19.82 -17.90 4.59
CA ALA A 290 19.04 -18.37 5.74
C ALA A 290 19.73 -19.52 6.46
N SER A 291 19.42 -19.66 7.75
CA SER A 291 19.76 -20.84 8.55
C SER A 291 18.98 -22.07 8.04
N PRO A 292 19.54 -23.28 8.13
CA PRO A 292 18.85 -24.53 7.77
C PRO A 292 17.50 -24.73 8.46
N ASP A 293 17.34 -24.16 9.65
CA ASP A 293 16.13 -24.29 10.48
C ASP A 293 15.01 -23.35 10.07
N VAL A 294 15.26 -22.37 9.19
CA VAL A 294 14.26 -21.40 8.74
C VAL A 294 13.34 -22.04 7.71
N LEU A 295 12.03 -22.00 7.96
CA LEU A 295 11.03 -22.50 7.04
C LEU A 295 11.07 -21.70 5.72
N SER A 296 11.08 -22.38 4.60
CA SER A 296 11.12 -21.74 3.26
C SER A 296 10.00 -20.73 3.02
N ILE A 297 8.85 -20.88 3.69
CA ILE A 297 7.73 -19.94 3.59
C ILE A 297 8.08 -18.55 4.14
N TYR A 298 9.03 -18.44 5.08
CA TYR A 298 9.46 -17.16 5.67
C TYR A 298 10.44 -16.40 4.76
N THR A 299 11.00 -17.07 3.75
CA THR A 299 11.93 -16.46 2.79
C THR A 299 11.23 -15.86 1.58
N ILE A 300 9.90 -16.02 1.48
CA ILE A 300 9.08 -15.40 0.41
C ILE A 300 9.23 -13.89 0.44
N SER A 301 9.33 -13.28 -0.75
CA SER A 301 9.37 -11.83 -0.88
C SER A 301 8.16 -11.16 -0.23
N TYR A 302 8.42 -10.16 0.62
CA TYR A 302 7.38 -9.37 1.28
C TYR A 302 6.40 -8.69 0.29
N MET A 303 6.79 -8.52 -0.96
CA MET A 303 5.92 -8.01 -2.02
C MET A 303 4.72 -8.92 -2.27
N HIS A 304 4.86 -10.22 -2.09
CA HIS A 304 3.78 -11.19 -2.29
C HIS A 304 2.84 -11.36 -1.09
N TYR A 305 3.13 -10.77 0.08
CA TYR A 305 2.31 -10.97 1.27
C TYR A 305 0.85 -10.58 1.07
N SER A 306 0.58 -9.42 0.44
CA SER A 306 -0.78 -9.00 0.14
C SER A 306 -1.47 -9.94 -0.87
N THR A 307 -0.73 -10.44 -1.86
CA THR A 307 -1.24 -11.38 -2.87
C THR A 307 -1.61 -12.71 -2.22
N ILE A 308 -0.71 -13.29 -1.42
CA ILE A 308 -0.95 -14.57 -0.72
C ILE A 308 -2.14 -14.45 0.22
N GLY A 309 -2.18 -13.39 1.04
CA GLY A 309 -3.30 -13.14 1.95
C GLY A 309 -4.63 -13.04 1.20
N THR A 310 -4.66 -12.35 0.06
CA THR A 310 -5.86 -12.26 -0.78
C THR A 310 -6.28 -13.62 -1.33
N MET A 311 -5.34 -14.41 -1.85
CA MET A 311 -5.64 -15.73 -2.41
C MET A 311 -6.15 -16.70 -1.35
N VAL A 312 -5.49 -16.75 -0.17
CA VAL A 312 -5.93 -17.57 0.96
C VAL A 312 -7.36 -17.19 1.37
N GLY A 313 -7.63 -15.89 1.53
CA GLY A 313 -8.95 -15.41 1.92
C GLY A 313 -10.05 -15.74 0.90
N ILE A 314 -9.75 -15.60 -0.41
CA ILE A 314 -10.70 -15.96 -1.48
C ILE A 314 -10.95 -17.46 -1.50
N ILE A 315 -9.91 -18.29 -1.48
CA ILE A 315 -10.04 -19.75 -1.56
C ILE A 315 -10.86 -20.28 -0.38
N VAL A 316 -10.48 -19.90 0.85
CA VAL A 316 -11.22 -20.34 2.05
C VAL A 316 -12.64 -19.77 2.08
N GLY A 317 -12.79 -18.49 1.73
CA GLY A 317 -14.09 -17.84 1.69
C GLY A 317 -15.06 -18.48 0.70
N LEU A 318 -14.60 -18.83 -0.49
CA LEU A 318 -15.40 -19.58 -1.48
C LEU A 318 -15.70 -20.99 -1.02
N ALA A 319 -14.71 -21.72 -0.49
CA ALA A 319 -14.92 -23.08 0.01
C ALA A 319 -16.00 -23.12 1.08
N VAL A 320 -15.94 -22.22 2.08
CA VAL A 320 -16.93 -22.13 3.15
C VAL A 320 -18.30 -21.68 2.60
N SER A 321 -18.32 -20.74 1.65
CA SER A 321 -19.59 -20.30 1.03
C SER A 321 -20.29 -21.42 0.26
N LEU A 322 -19.53 -22.27 -0.41
CA LEU A 322 -20.06 -23.43 -1.14
C LEU A 322 -20.52 -24.56 -0.21
N LEU A 323 -19.82 -24.76 0.92
CA LEU A 323 -20.21 -25.76 1.93
C LEU A 323 -21.47 -25.38 2.70
N PHE A 324 -21.69 -24.08 2.91
CA PHE A 324 -22.82 -23.54 3.64
C PHE A 324 -23.61 -22.54 2.78
N PRO A 325 -24.28 -23.00 1.71
CA PRO A 325 -25.00 -22.12 0.81
C PRO A 325 -26.15 -21.41 1.55
N VAL A 326 -26.26 -20.11 1.29
CA VAL A 326 -27.36 -19.28 1.80
C VAL A 326 -28.00 -18.62 0.60
N GLU A 327 -29.29 -18.72 0.47
CA GLU A 327 -30.04 -17.98 -0.55
C GLU A 327 -29.90 -16.48 -0.30
N GLN A 328 -29.27 -15.79 -1.24
CA GLN A 328 -29.10 -14.35 -1.18
C GLN A 328 -29.67 -13.70 -2.42
N ASN A 329 -30.57 -12.77 -2.22
CA ASN A 329 -31.10 -11.93 -3.30
C ASN A 329 -30.16 -10.72 -3.46
N ILE A 330 -29.10 -10.89 -4.27
CA ILE A 330 -28.07 -9.85 -4.47
C ILE A 330 -28.53 -8.89 -5.57
N ASP A 331 -28.54 -7.59 -5.27
CA ASP A 331 -28.75 -6.57 -6.30
C ASP A 331 -27.61 -6.62 -7.33
N PRO A 332 -27.90 -6.89 -8.61
CA PRO A 332 -26.89 -6.94 -9.66
C PRO A 332 -26.02 -5.66 -9.76
N LYS A 333 -26.51 -4.53 -9.26
CA LYS A 333 -25.77 -3.26 -9.25
C LYS A 333 -24.53 -3.30 -8.38
N LEU A 334 -24.48 -4.16 -7.37
CA LEU A 334 -23.35 -4.29 -6.46
C LEU A 334 -22.18 -5.09 -7.06
N LEU A 335 -22.45 -5.88 -8.10
CA LEU A 335 -21.42 -6.68 -8.78
C LEU A 335 -20.64 -5.86 -9.81
N THR A 336 -19.37 -6.24 -10.04
CA THR A 336 -18.58 -5.64 -11.11
C THR A 336 -19.28 -5.75 -12.46
N PRO A 337 -19.14 -4.76 -13.35
CA PRO A 337 -19.76 -4.79 -14.68
C PRO A 337 -19.42 -6.06 -15.48
N PHE A 338 -18.21 -6.56 -15.35
CA PHE A 338 -17.75 -7.79 -16.01
C PHE A 338 -18.52 -9.02 -15.51
N ILE A 339 -18.62 -9.22 -14.20
CA ILE A 339 -19.34 -10.34 -13.59
C ILE A 339 -20.84 -10.22 -13.86
N ARG A 340 -21.39 -9.02 -13.79
CA ARG A 340 -22.80 -8.73 -14.11
C ARG A 340 -23.16 -9.18 -15.53
N TYR A 341 -22.27 -8.94 -16.49
CA TYR A 341 -22.49 -9.36 -17.88
C TYR A 341 -22.62 -10.91 -17.99
N PHE A 342 -21.78 -11.65 -17.27
CA PHE A 342 -21.80 -13.12 -17.31
C PHE A 342 -22.95 -13.75 -16.51
N VAL A 343 -23.25 -13.22 -15.34
CA VAL A 343 -24.22 -13.83 -14.39
C VAL A 343 -25.64 -13.34 -14.64
N TYR A 344 -25.81 -12.07 -15.02
CA TYR A 344 -27.12 -11.43 -15.23
C TYR A 344 -27.23 -10.78 -16.61
N PRO A 345 -27.17 -11.54 -17.72
CA PRO A 345 -27.15 -10.95 -19.07
C PRO A 345 -28.44 -10.17 -19.41
N LYS A 346 -29.61 -10.63 -18.92
CA LYS A 346 -30.90 -9.92 -19.10
C LYS A 346 -30.92 -8.54 -18.46
N TYR A 347 -30.37 -8.40 -17.26
CA TYR A 347 -30.29 -7.15 -16.54
C TYR A 347 -29.47 -6.09 -17.30
N MET A 348 -28.36 -6.51 -17.92
CA MET A 348 -27.54 -5.60 -18.75
C MET A 348 -28.27 -5.13 -20.00
N THR A 349 -29.05 -6.02 -20.64
CA THR A 349 -29.83 -5.67 -21.82
C THR A 349 -30.90 -4.62 -21.49
N GLU A 350 -31.63 -4.78 -20.41
CA GLU A 350 -32.63 -3.83 -19.92
C GLU A 350 -32.02 -2.48 -19.52
N THR A 351 -30.86 -2.51 -18.85
CA THR A 351 -30.15 -1.29 -18.43
C THR A 351 -29.65 -0.50 -19.63
N LEU A 352 -29.15 -1.17 -20.68
CA LEU A 352 -28.73 -0.54 -21.92
C LEU A 352 -29.90 0.04 -22.72
N GLN A 353 -31.05 -0.65 -22.73
CA GLN A 353 -32.28 -0.14 -23.37
C GLN A 353 -32.83 1.09 -22.64
N ASN A 354 -32.93 1.03 -21.30
CA ASN A 354 -33.39 2.15 -20.48
C ASN A 354 -32.42 3.35 -20.54
N GLY A 355 -31.10 3.10 -20.58
CA GLY A 355 -30.09 4.15 -20.76
C GLY A 355 -30.19 4.86 -22.11
N ARG A 356 -30.48 4.15 -23.20
CA ARG A 356 -30.74 4.73 -24.52
C ARG A 356 -32.02 5.56 -24.55
N THR A 357 -33.07 5.10 -23.87
CA THR A 357 -34.33 5.84 -23.80
C THR A 357 -34.23 7.11 -22.96
N THR A 358 -33.44 7.13 -21.89
CA THR A 358 -33.18 8.35 -21.11
C THR A 358 -32.29 9.34 -21.86
N HIS A 359 -31.27 8.87 -22.56
CA HIS A 359 -30.39 9.74 -23.36
C HIS A 359 -31.17 10.42 -24.51
N ASN A 360 -32.03 9.66 -25.21
CA ASN A 360 -32.90 10.23 -26.27
C ASN A 360 -33.93 11.22 -25.70
N LYS A 361 -34.46 11.00 -24.49
CA LYS A 361 -35.34 11.97 -23.85
C LYS A 361 -34.62 13.27 -23.48
N THR A 362 -33.39 13.19 -22.98
CA THR A 362 -32.60 14.38 -22.61
C THR A 362 -32.23 15.21 -23.84
N GLU A 363 -31.84 14.58 -24.95
CA GLU A 363 -31.59 15.27 -26.22
C GLU A 363 -32.87 15.91 -26.77
N THR A 364 -34.00 15.22 -26.64
CA THR A 364 -35.29 15.80 -27.11
C THR A 364 -35.71 17.00 -26.26
N TYR A 365 -35.46 17.00 -24.95
CA TYR A 365 -35.73 18.17 -24.07
C TYR A 365 -34.78 19.34 -24.35
N GLU A 366 -33.52 19.10 -24.69
CA GLU A 366 -32.58 20.16 -25.08
C GLU A 366 -32.95 20.79 -26.42
N LEU A 367 -33.37 20.00 -27.42
CA LEU A 367 -33.84 20.48 -28.71
C LEU A 367 -35.13 21.30 -28.58
N VAL A 368 -36.11 20.83 -27.79
CA VAL A 368 -37.37 21.57 -27.54
C VAL A 368 -37.14 22.87 -26.77
N SER A 369 -36.14 22.91 -25.89
CA SER A 369 -35.78 24.11 -25.12
C SER A 369 -35.02 25.15 -25.96
N GLN A 370 -34.41 24.76 -27.05
CA GLN A 370 -33.79 25.69 -28.02
C GLN A 370 -34.82 26.31 -28.97
N ASP A 371 -35.84 25.56 -29.39
CA ASP A 371 -36.92 26.07 -30.27
C ASP A 371 -37.89 27.03 -29.56
N THR A 372 -37.93 27.03 -28.22
CA THR A 372 -38.78 27.92 -27.42
C THR A 372 -38.10 29.27 -27.09
N LYS A 373 -36.88 29.50 -27.55
CA LYS A 373 -36.10 30.75 -27.35
C LYS A 373 -35.89 31.56 -28.63
N LEU A 374 -36.67 31.34 -29.69
CA LEU A 374 -36.78 32.18 -30.87
C LEU A 374 -38.15 32.97 -30.79
#